data_4b1a72297a5661589f91b38d69b4db44
#
_entry.id   4b1a72297a5661589f91b38d69b4db44
#
_cell.length_a   1.000
_cell.length_b   1.000
_cell.length_c   1.000
_cell.angle_alpha   90.00
_cell.angle_beta   90.00
_cell.angle_gamma   90.00
#
_symmetry.space_group_name_H-M   'P 1'
#
loop_
_entity.id
_entity.type
_entity.pdbx_description
1 polymer ?
#
loop_
_entity_poly.entity_id
_entity_poly.type
_entity_poly.pdbx_seq_one_letter_code
_entity_poly.pdbx_strand_id
1 'polypeptide(L)'
;SVLTDAQKHRFEENLELDFSFGLKGLSRFRANLFNQKGAVGCVFRAIPYEIKTFDALGLPPVVADLCKKPRGLILVTGPTGSGKSTTLASMIDKINIDRHDHILTIEDPIEFLHNHKNCVVNQREVLADTHSFADAVRTALRQDPD
;
A
#
# COMPACT_ATOMS: atom_id res chain seq x y z
N SER A 1 3.37 23.83 -4.25
CA SER A 1 2.28 23.27 -3.41
C SER A 1 2.31 21.74 -3.53
N VAL A 2 2.17 21.03 -2.41
CA VAL A 2 2.11 19.55 -2.39
C VAL A 2 0.68 19.07 -2.68
N LEU A 3 -0.32 19.94 -2.48
CA LEU A 3 -1.72 19.65 -2.73
C LEU A 3 -2.13 19.99 -4.16
N THR A 4 -2.98 19.14 -4.74
CA THR A 4 -3.75 19.45 -5.94
C THR A 4 -4.89 20.43 -5.60
N ASP A 5 -5.46 21.09 -6.60
CA ASP A 5 -6.56 22.03 -6.34
C ASP A 5 -7.81 21.33 -5.79
N ALA A 6 -8.11 20.11 -6.24
CA ALA A 6 -9.18 19.28 -5.69
C ALA A 6 -8.94 18.93 -4.20
N GLN A 7 -7.70 18.63 -3.83
CA GLN A 7 -7.34 18.36 -2.43
C GLN A 7 -7.46 19.60 -1.54
N LYS A 8 -7.13 20.79 -2.08
CA LYS A 8 -7.33 22.06 -1.34
C LYS A 8 -8.81 22.29 -1.07
N HIS A 9 -9.66 22.15 -2.08
CA HIS A 9 -11.12 22.28 -1.92
C HIS A 9 -11.67 21.32 -0.87
N ARG A 10 -11.28 20.05 -0.92
CA ARG A 10 -11.70 19.07 0.09
C ARG A 10 -11.24 19.44 1.50
N PHE A 11 -10.02 19.97 1.64
CA PHE A 11 -9.53 20.44 2.93
C PHE A 11 -10.29 21.66 3.44
N GLU A 12 -10.61 22.61 2.58
CA GLU A 12 -11.39 23.81 2.94
C GLU A 12 -12.81 23.45 3.40
N GLU A 13 -13.42 22.42 2.78
CA GLU A 13 -14.77 21.95 3.15
C GLU A 13 -14.78 21.13 4.44
N ASN A 14 -13.84 20.21 4.58
CA ASN A 14 -13.84 19.23 5.68
C ASN A 14 -12.96 19.61 6.87
N LEU A 15 -12.09 20.61 6.73
CA LEU A 15 -11.13 21.09 7.71
C LEU A 15 -10.05 20.06 8.10
N GLU A 16 -10.05 18.92 7.42
CA GLU A 16 -9.07 17.83 7.55
C GLU A 16 -8.92 17.08 6.21
N LEU A 17 -7.74 16.54 5.96
CA LEU A 17 -7.45 15.80 4.73
C LEU A 17 -6.34 14.79 4.94
N ASP A 18 -6.61 13.52 4.63
CA ASP A 18 -5.59 12.50 4.43
C ASP A 18 -5.22 12.41 2.95
N PHE A 19 -3.92 12.37 2.66
CA PHE A 19 -3.42 12.17 1.29
C PHE A 19 -2.01 11.59 1.31
N SER A 20 -1.57 11.08 0.16
CA SER A 20 -0.20 10.62 -0.01
C SER A 20 0.46 11.32 -1.19
N PHE A 21 1.78 11.48 -1.14
CA PHE A 21 2.57 12.04 -2.22
C PHE A 21 3.98 11.46 -2.23
N GLY A 22 4.60 11.38 -3.41
CA GLY A 22 5.96 10.91 -3.58
C GLY A 22 6.94 12.06 -3.85
N LEU A 23 8.11 12.01 -3.24
CA LEU A 23 9.26 12.82 -3.62
C LEU A 23 10.26 11.93 -4.33
N LYS A 24 10.46 12.18 -5.64
CA LYS A 24 11.34 11.39 -6.48
C LYS A 24 12.75 11.30 -5.87
N GLY A 25 13.25 10.09 -5.71
CA GLY A 25 14.58 9.82 -5.15
C GLY A 25 14.69 9.90 -3.62
N LEU A 26 13.59 10.20 -2.91
CA LEU A 26 13.61 10.29 -1.46
C LEU A 26 12.68 9.27 -0.80
N SER A 27 11.36 9.48 -0.87
CA SER A 27 10.36 8.60 -0.25
C SER A 27 8.95 8.95 -0.72
N ARG A 28 7.98 8.06 -0.42
CA ARG A 28 6.57 8.40 -0.39
C ARG A 28 6.20 8.81 1.03
N PHE A 29 5.28 9.76 1.16
CA PHE A 29 4.80 10.27 2.44
C PHE A 29 3.29 10.15 2.51
N ARG A 30 2.80 9.69 3.64
CA ARG A 30 1.42 9.87 4.06
C ARG A 30 1.34 11.14 4.87
N ALA A 31 0.38 11.99 4.56
CA ALA A 31 0.16 13.26 5.22
C ALA A 31 -1.27 13.34 5.76
N ASN A 32 -1.42 13.84 6.96
CA ASN A 32 -2.68 14.25 7.54
C ASN A 32 -2.63 15.75 7.80
N LEU A 33 -3.52 16.49 7.15
CA LEU A 33 -3.75 17.93 7.38
C LEU A 33 -4.96 18.10 8.26
N PHE A 34 -4.88 19.05 9.18
CA PHE A 34 -5.96 19.38 10.09
C PHE A 34 -5.88 20.84 10.54
N ASN A 35 -7.00 21.40 10.98
CA ASN A 35 -7.02 22.72 11.61
C ASN A 35 -6.91 22.59 13.13
N GLN A 36 -6.06 23.44 13.73
CA GLN A 36 -5.98 23.58 15.18
C GLN A 36 -5.80 25.07 15.56
N LYS A 37 -6.60 25.57 16.49
CA LYS A 37 -6.50 26.94 17.04
C LYS A 37 -6.38 28.02 15.95
N GLY A 38 -7.11 27.86 14.84
CA GLY A 38 -7.10 28.80 13.72
C GLY A 38 -5.90 28.69 12.77
N ALA A 39 -5.03 27.70 12.94
CA ALA A 39 -3.89 27.44 12.06
C ALA A 39 -3.97 26.02 11.47
N VAL A 40 -3.38 25.84 10.28
CA VAL A 40 -3.24 24.54 9.64
C VAL A 40 -2.06 23.78 10.23
N GLY A 41 -2.31 22.58 10.73
CA GLY A 41 -1.31 21.61 11.14
C GLY A 41 -1.15 20.50 10.10
N CYS A 42 0.02 19.88 10.06
CA CYS A 42 0.28 18.72 9.21
C CYS A 42 1.20 17.72 9.91
N VAL A 43 0.85 16.44 9.81
CA VAL A 43 1.69 15.32 10.24
C VAL A 43 2.09 14.49 9.03
N PHE A 44 3.38 14.19 8.91
CA PHE A 44 3.92 13.37 7.83
C PHE A 44 4.47 12.05 8.38
N ARG A 45 4.19 10.95 7.66
CA ARG A 45 4.81 9.64 7.89
C ARG A 45 5.52 9.21 6.61
N ALA A 46 6.82 8.99 6.70
CA ALA A 46 7.58 8.42 5.58
C ALA A 46 7.20 6.95 5.37
N ILE A 47 6.99 6.58 4.11
CA ILE A 47 6.73 5.20 3.66
C ILE A 47 8.03 4.68 3.07
N PRO A 48 8.63 3.62 3.64
CA PRO A 48 9.89 3.10 3.14
C PRO A 48 9.75 2.50 1.74
N TYR A 49 10.74 2.71 0.88
CA TYR A 49 10.85 2.03 -0.41
C TYR A 49 11.45 0.63 -0.29
N GLU A 50 12.21 0.39 0.76
CA GLU A 50 12.92 -0.87 0.95
C GLU A 50 11.99 -1.92 1.58
N ILE A 51 11.79 -3.01 0.85
CA ILE A 51 11.07 -4.19 1.33
C ILE A 51 12.10 -5.18 1.85
N LYS A 52 11.99 -5.55 3.12
CA LYS A 52 12.90 -6.50 3.75
C LYS A 52 12.65 -7.92 3.24
N THR A 53 13.74 -8.68 3.09
CA THR A 53 13.68 -10.10 2.72
C THR A 53 13.16 -10.97 3.87
N PHE A 54 12.75 -12.21 3.57
CA PHE A 54 12.33 -13.19 4.58
C PHE A 54 13.41 -13.43 5.63
N ASP A 55 14.68 -13.56 5.20
CA ASP A 55 15.80 -13.78 6.10
C ASP A 55 16.01 -12.59 7.04
N ALA A 56 15.93 -11.37 6.50
CA ALA A 56 16.05 -10.15 7.31
C ALA A 56 14.91 -9.97 8.33
N LEU A 57 13.74 -10.55 8.06
CA LEU A 57 12.58 -10.54 8.96
C LEU A 57 12.56 -11.77 9.90
N GLY A 58 13.40 -12.77 9.69
CA GLY A 58 13.38 -14.03 10.42
C GLY A 58 12.07 -14.81 10.22
N LEU A 59 11.46 -14.73 9.03
CA LEU A 59 10.21 -15.42 8.75
C LEU A 59 10.41 -16.93 8.64
N PRO A 60 9.52 -17.77 9.19
CA PRO A 60 9.59 -19.21 9.07
C PRO A 60 9.55 -19.66 7.61
N PRO A 61 10.26 -20.76 7.24
CA PRO A 61 10.31 -21.28 5.86
C PRO A 61 8.92 -21.57 5.25
N VAL A 62 7.95 -21.92 6.08
CA VAL A 62 6.57 -22.17 5.65
C VAL A 62 5.94 -20.97 4.93
N VAL A 63 6.34 -19.74 5.27
CA VAL A 63 5.84 -18.52 4.61
C VAL A 63 6.27 -18.50 3.14
N ALA A 64 7.50 -18.92 2.84
CA ALA A 64 7.98 -19.05 1.46
C ALA A 64 7.21 -20.13 0.68
N ASP A 65 6.83 -21.23 1.33
CA ASP A 65 6.04 -22.29 0.69
C ASP A 65 4.59 -21.85 0.44
N LEU A 66 4.04 -20.98 1.29
CA LEU A 66 2.74 -20.35 1.02
C LEU A 66 2.76 -19.50 -0.25
N CYS A 67 3.84 -18.76 -0.51
CA CYS A 67 3.98 -17.95 -1.71
C CYS A 67 4.03 -18.77 -3.03
N LYS A 68 4.31 -20.06 -2.96
CA LYS A 68 4.34 -20.97 -4.12
C LYS A 68 2.96 -21.55 -4.45
N LYS A 69 1.95 -21.38 -3.57
CA LYS A 69 0.63 -21.96 -3.79
C LYS A 69 -0.06 -21.29 -4.99
N PRO A 70 -0.66 -22.06 -5.91
CA PRO A 70 -1.28 -21.51 -7.12
C PRO A 70 -2.62 -20.82 -6.84
N ARG A 71 -3.26 -21.11 -5.70
CA ARG A 71 -4.57 -20.57 -5.31
C ARG A 71 -4.85 -20.82 -3.84
N GLY A 72 -5.78 -20.05 -3.29
CA GLY A 72 -6.23 -20.16 -1.91
C GLY A 72 -6.35 -18.80 -1.25
N LEU A 73 -6.69 -18.81 0.02
CA LEU A 73 -6.76 -17.62 0.87
C LEU A 73 -5.70 -17.74 1.97
N ILE A 74 -4.88 -16.70 2.12
CA ILE A 74 -3.92 -16.57 3.20
C ILE A 74 -4.32 -15.38 4.06
N LEU A 75 -4.48 -15.58 5.36
CA LEU A 75 -4.80 -14.54 6.32
C LEU A 75 -3.58 -14.23 7.18
N VAL A 76 -3.16 -12.95 7.19
CA VAL A 76 -2.10 -12.44 8.06
C VAL A 76 -2.77 -11.60 9.14
N THR A 77 -2.80 -12.10 10.37
CA THR A 77 -3.53 -11.49 11.48
C THR A 77 -2.61 -11.13 12.65
N GLY A 78 -3.06 -10.21 13.49
CA GLY A 78 -2.32 -9.77 14.67
C GLY A 78 -2.64 -8.32 15.05
N PRO A 79 -2.19 -7.84 16.22
CA PRO A 79 -2.41 -6.47 16.67
C PRO A 79 -1.67 -5.46 15.78
N THR A 80 -2.00 -4.18 15.93
CA THR A 80 -1.28 -3.09 15.27
C THR A 80 0.20 -3.11 15.68
N GLY A 81 1.09 -2.91 14.69
CA GLY A 81 2.54 -2.93 14.93
C GLY A 81 3.17 -4.33 15.00
N SER A 82 2.40 -5.42 14.84
CA SER A 82 2.92 -6.80 14.86
C SER A 82 3.69 -7.22 13.59
N GLY A 83 3.79 -6.35 12.57
CA GLY A 83 4.51 -6.63 11.33
C GLY A 83 3.67 -7.23 10.21
N LYS A 84 2.33 -7.21 10.30
CA LYS A 84 1.43 -7.73 9.24
C LYS A 84 1.77 -7.20 7.84
N SER A 85 1.73 -5.88 7.69
CA SER A 85 1.99 -5.21 6.40
C SER A 85 3.42 -5.46 5.91
N THR A 86 4.39 -5.49 6.82
CA THR A 86 5.79 -5.81 6.49
C THR A 86 5.93 -7.24 5.98
N THR A 87 5.25 -8.19 6.62
CA THR A 87 5.22 -9.61 6.21
C THR A 87 4.54 -9.75 4.84
N LEU A 88 3.36 -9.13 4.65
CA LEU A 88 2.65 -9.14 3.37
C LEU A 88 3.50 -8.53 2.24
N ALA A 89 4.15 -7.39 2.50
CA ALA A 89 5.04 -6.77 1.52
C ALA A 89 6.20 -7.69 1.11
N SER A 90 6.83 -8.37 2.08
CA SER A 90 7.85 -9.38 1.80
C SER A 90 7.32 -10.55 0.98
N MET A 91 6.12 -11.05 1.28
CA MET A 91 5.48 -12.14 0.52
C MET A 91 5.19 -11.72 -0.92
N ILE A 92 4.62 -10.54 -1.11
CA ILE A 92 4.36 -9.96 -2.44
C ILE A 92 5.67 -9.78 -3.22
N ASP A 93 6.71 -9.25 -2.57
CA ASP A 93 8.01 -9.07 -3.22
C ASP A 93 8.66 -10.40 -3.62
N LYS A 94 8.52 -11.43 -2.78
CA LYS A 94 8.97 -12.81 -3.10
C LYS A 94 8.23 -13.37 -4.31
N ILE A 95 6.90 -13.24 -4.37
CA ILE A 95 6.09 -13.65 -5.53
C ILE A 95 6.53 -12.88 -6.78
N ASN A 96 6.72 -11.56 -6.66
CA ASN A 96 7.15 -10.68 -7.73
C ASN A 96 8.54 -11.03 -8.31
N ILE A 97 9.41 -11.64 -7.50
CA ILE A 97 10.72 -12.15 -7.93
C ILE A 97 10.61 -13.54 -8.57
N ASP A 98 9.80 -14.42 -7.99
CA ASP A 98 9.81 -15.85 -8.32
C ASP A 98 8.85 -16.23 -9.45
N ARG A 99 7.79 -15.43 -9.68
CA ARG A 99 6.70 -15.74 -10.61
C ARG A 99 6.64 -14.72 -11.75
N HIS A 100 5.79 -15.00 -12.77
CA HIS A 100 5.55 -14.13 -13.94
C HIS A 100 4.04 -13.88 -14.07
N ASP A 101 3.47 -13.28 -13.04
CA ASP A 101 2.04 -13.16 -12.83
C ASP A 101 1.60 -11.69 -12.81
N HIS A 102 0.30 -11.46 -12.72
CA HIS A 102 -0.29 -10.15 -12.44
C HIS A 102 -0.70 -10.05 -10.97
N ILE A 103 0.01 -9.21 -10.21
CA ILE A 103 -0.29 -8.94 -8.81
C ILE A 103 -1.12 -7.66 -8.72
N LEU A 104 -2.29 -7.75 -8.09
CA LEU A 104 -3.11 -6.60 -7.76
C LEU A 104 -3.22 -6.45 -6.25
N THR A 105 -2.90 -5.26 -5.73
CA THR A 105 -3.17 -4.91 -4.34
C THR A 105 -4.27 -3.86 -4.22
N ILE A 106 -5.03 -3.93 -3.13
CA ILE A 106 -6.03 -2.94 -2.75
C ILE A 106 -5.74 -2.57 -1.29
N GLU A 107 -5.40 -1.32 -1.04
CA GLU A 107 -4.81 -0.90 0.24
C GLU A 107 -5.46 0.40 0.75
N ASP A 108 -5.48 0.59 2.07
CA ASP A 108 -6.03 1.79 2.71
C ASP A 108 -5.16 2.22 3.92
N PRO A 109 -4.11 3.01 3.64
CA PRO A 109 -3.48 3.33 2.35
C PRO A 109 -2.37 2.35 1.95
N ILE A 110 -1.69 2.61 0.82
CA ILE A 110 -0.47 1.89 0.43
C ILE A 110 0.64 2.14 1.46
N GLU A 111 1.16 1.04 2.06
CA GLU A 111 2.24 1.10 3.06
C GLU A 111 3.63 0.78 2.49
N PHE A 112 3.72 0.04 1.40
CA PHE A 112 4.97 -0.29 0.70
C PHE A 112 4.78 -0.17 -0.80
N LEU A 113 5.77 0.37 -1.50
CA LEU A 113 5.73 0.46 -2.96
C LEU A 113 6.46 -0.72 -3.59
N HIS A 114 5.78 -1.43 -4.47
CA HIS A 114 6.32 -2.52 -5.24
C HIS A 114 6.65 -2.06 -6.66
N ASN A 115 7.90 -2.22 -7.07
CA ASN A 115 8.28 -2.07 -8.47
C ASN A 115 7.92 -3.35 -9.24
N HIS A 116 7.63 -3.25 -10.53
CA HIS A 116 7.57 -4.42 -11.41
C HIS A 116 8.95 -5.11 -11.42
N LYS A 117 8.96 -6.41 -11.21
CA LYS A 117 10.15 -7.27 -11.37
C LYS A 117 9.83 -8.30 -12.45
N ASN A 118 9.54 -9.54 -12.07
CA ASN A 118 9.06 -10.56 -13.00
C ASN A 118 7.53 -10.54 -13.16
N CYS A 119 6.82 -10.00 -12.17
CA CYS A 119 5.38 -9.78 -12.24
C CYS A 119 5.02 -8.36 -12.67
N VAL A 120 3.80 -8.20 -13.20
CA VAL A 120 3.15 -6.88 -13.27
C VAL A 120 2.50 -6.62 -11.93
N VAL A 121 2.83 -5.50 -11.27
CA VAL A 121 2.24 -5.15 -9.97
C VAL A 121 1.42 -3.88 -10.11
N ASN A 122 0.13 -3.97 -9.85
CA ASN A 122 -0.78 -2.85 -9.79
C ASN A 122 -1.26 -2.67 -8.34
N GLN A 123 -0.96 -1.50 -7.75
CA GLN A 123 -1.38 -1.15 -6.40
C GLN A 123 -2.46 -0.07 -6.49
N ARG A 124 -3.57 -0.27 -5.79
CA ARG A 124 -4.69 0.66 -5.76
C ARG A 124 -4.99 1.10 -4.33
N GLU A 125 -4.97 2.40 -4.11
CA GLU A 125 -5.27 3.01 -2.82
C GLU A 125 -6.74 3.40 -2.76
N VAL A 126 -7.41 3.05 -1.67
CA VAL A 126 -8.80 3.45 -1.41
C VAL A 126 -8.87 4.97 -1.24
N LEU A 127 -9.91 5.60 -1.77
CA LEU A 127 -10.15 7.04 -1.87
C LEU A 127 -9.20 7.83 -2.78
N ALA A 128 -8.10 7.23 -3.25
CA ALA A 128 -7.22 7.83 -4.24
C ALA A 128 -7.45 7.22 -5.64
N ASP A 129 -7.45 5.89 -5.73
CA ASP A 129 -7.52 5.14 -6.99
C ASP A 129 -8.85 4.38 -7.14
N THR A 130 -9.58 4.21 -6.07
CA THR A 130 -10.89 3.53 -6.01
C THR A 130 -11.74 4.11 -4.88
N HIS A 131 -13.06 4.03 -5.02
CA HIS A 131 -13.98 4.56 -3.99
C HIS A 131 -14.06 3.67 -2.75
N SER A 132 -13.91 2.36 -2.91
CA SER A 132 -14.02 1.39 -1.82
C SER A 132 -13.29 0.09 -2.15
N PHE A 133 -13.02 -0.72 -1.12
CA PHE A 133 -12.55 -2.10 -1.32
C PHE A 133 -13.50 -2.92 -2.21
N ALA A 134 -14.82 -2.79 -1.99
CA ALA A 134 -15.82 -3.52 -2.76
C ALA A 134 -15.80 -3.17 -4.25
N ASP A 135 -15.65 -1.89 -4.59
CA ASP A 135 -15.57 -1.45 -5.99
C ASP A 135 -14.26 -1.89 -6.63
N ALA A 136 -13.16 -1.82 -5.88
CA ALA A 136 -11.87 -2.29 -6.35
C ALA A 136 -11.89 -3.79 -6.64
N VAL A 137 -12.43 -4.62 -5.74
CA VAL A 137 -12.55 -6.08 -5.94
C VAL A 137 -13.46 -6.40 -7.13
N ARG A 138 -14.59 -5.70 -7.28
CA ARG A 138 -15.50 -5.89 -8.43
C ARG A 138 -14.81 -5.60 -9.75
N THR A 139 -13.95 -4.59 -9.81
CA THR A 139 -13.20 -4.26 -11.03
C THR A 139 -11.99 -5.15 -11.22
N ALA A 140 -11.40 -5.68 -10.15
CA ALA A 140 -10.29 -6.63 -10.18
C ALA A 140 -10.61 -7.87 -11.04
N LEU A 141 -11.84 -8.39 -10.96
CA LEU A 141 -12.30 -9.52 -11.76
C LEU A 141 -12.22 -9.30 -13.29
N ARG A 142 -12.07 -8.05 -13.74
CA ARG A 142 -11.91 -7.69 -15.15
C ARG A 142 -10.46 -7.41 -15.54
N GLN A 143 -9.56 -7.41 -14.57
CA GLN A 143 -8.14 -7.14 -14.75
C GLN A 143 -7.32 -8.43 -14.79
N ASP A 144 -7.98 -9.57 -14.57
CA ASP A 144 -7.42 -10.93 -14.61
C ASP A 144 -6.12 -11.05 -13.78
N PRO A 145 -6.15 -10.72 -12.48
CA PRO A 145 -5.00 -10.97 -11.61
C PRO A 145 -4.90 -12.47 -11.28
N ASP A 146 -3.71 -12.98 -11.12
CA ASP A 146 -3.40 -14.34 -10.71
C ASP A 146 -3.48 -14.51 -9.17
#